data_4bb8e8bfbeb362b067ec758db0e250d2
#
_entry.id   4bb8e8bfbeb362b067ec758db0e250d2
#
_cell.length_a   1.000
_cell.length_b   1.000
_cell.length_c   1.000
_cell.angle_alpha   90.00
_cell.angle_beta   90.00
_cell.angle_gamma   90.00
#
_symmetry.space_group_name_H-M   'P 1'
#
loop_
_entity.id
_entity.type
_entity.pdbx_description
1 polymer ?
#
loop_
_entity_poly.entity_id
_entity_poly.type
_entity_poly.pdbx_seq_one_letter_code
_entity_poly.pdbx_strand_id
1 'polypeptide(L)'
;MKKIGEFIYPWGNGHYSRMMKLNEVLPKYLKEECEMFYFSKGEIYEKLLKKYPDKKNNIHEILMPTPIDGKYGPSISLSILNMFFPVGTNQSLVMQVKNYMKKERQMYDKEKFDLVINDGDMGSNVLAKNRGITSLFVTNQYLPRLWKSRSYFYPGVYFVSKQIAKATRILVADSAPPYTICEYNLNFPNNVKDKVTYVGHFSDTKQRDSKPQTDLEKMVEGVEFGYWMRTGNKSTNEVTGKKYEDVFHEIEMNSECRIISHAKNDKSIDRVIGKDGNHYSVTEAYE
;
A
#
# COMPACT_ATOMS: atom_id res chain seq x y z
N MET A 1 -14.82 25.66 9.42
CA MET A 1 -14.67 24.33 8.80
C MET A 1 -13.25 23.88 9.04
N LYS A 2 -13.07 22.70 9.64
CA LYS A 2 -11.73 22.14 9.89
C LYS A 2 -11.13 21.57 8.62
N LYS A 3 -9.81 21.64 8.50
CA LYS A 3 -9.07 21.15 7.35
C LYS A 3 -8.27 19.89 7.70
N ILE A 4 -8.46 18.85 6.92
CA ILE A 4 -7.78 17.56 7.09
C ILE A 4 -6.88 17.31 5.87
N GLY A 5 -5.58 17.17 6.11
CA GLY A 5 -4.61 16.77 5.09
C GLY A 5 -4.42 15.26 5.08
N GLU A 6 -4.65 14.62 3.95
CA GLU A 6 -4.48 13.19 3.75
C GLU A 6 -3.33 12.90 2.79
N PHE A 7 -2.27 12.26 3.28
CA PHE A 7 -1.04 11.96 2.54
C PHE A 7 -0.96 10.46 2.26
N ILE A 8 -1.03 10.09 0.99
CA ILE A 8 -1.09 8.70 0.54
C ILE A 8 0.19 8.34 -0.20
N TYR A 9 0.93 7.38 0.33
CA TYR A 9 2.18 6.93 -0.28
C TYR A 9 1.92 6.30 -1.65
N PRO A 10 2.62 6.72 -2.70
CA PRO A 10 2.27 6.40 -4.08
C PRO A 10 2.83 5.06 -4.57
N TRP A 11 3.38 4.23 -3.69
CA TRP A 11 3.98 2.96 -4.07
C TRP A 11 3.07 1.78 -3.73
N GLY A 12 2.48 1.19 -4.77
CA GLY A 12 1.49 0.11 -4.66
C GLY A 12 0.08 0.57 -4.29
N ASN A 13 -0.90 -0.27 -4.58
CA ASN A 13 -2.32 0.07 -4.38
C ASN A 13 -2.80 -0.07 -2.92
N GLY A 14 -2.03 -0.73 -2.05
CA GLY A 14 -2.44 -1.00 -0.67
C GLY A 14 -2.70 0.26 0.15
N HIS A 15 -1.83 1.27 0.04
CA HIS A 15 -2.00 2.57 0.69
C HIS A 15 -3.26 3.28 0.22
N TYR A 16 -3.47 3.35 -1.09
CA TYR A 16 -4.67 3.94 -1.68
C TYR A 16 -5.94 3.23 -1.20
N SER A 17 -6.00 1.91 -1.27
CA SER A 17 -7.19 1.14 -0.90
C SER A 17 -7.55 1.34 0.57
N ARG A 18 -6.57 1.33 1.49
CA ARG A 18 -6.81 1.60 2.92
C ARG A 18 -7.38 2.98 3.15
N MET A 19 -6.77 4.01 2.54
CA MET A 19 -7.22 5.38 2.73
C MET A 19 -8.62 5.62 2.14
N MET A 20 -8.93 4.99 1.00
CA MET A 20 -10.29 5.08 0.44
C MET A 20 -11.34 4.43 1.34
N LYS A 21 -11.02 3.31 1.98
CA LYS A 21 -11.91 2.69 2.98
C LYS A 21 -12.07 3.56 4.21
N LEU A 22 -10.99 4.16 4.70
CA LEU A 22 -11.07 5.13 5.79
C LEU A 22 -12.01 6.29 5.43
N ASN A 23 -11.89 6.83 4.22
CA ASN A 23 -12.70 7.96 3.74
C ASN A 23 -14.19 7.65 3.58
N GLU A 24 -14.56 6.39 3.39
CA GLU A 24 -15.97 5.94 3.37
C GLU A 24 -16.60 5.96 4.78
N VAL A 25 -15.76 5.78 5.80
CA VAL A 25 -16.20 5.64 7.19
C VAL A 25 -16.03 6.94 7.98
N LEU A 26 -14.94 7.66 7.75
CA LEU A 26 -14.54 8.85 8.49
C LEU A 26 -15.65 9.90 8.63
N PRO A 27 -16.41 10.27 7.59
CA PRO A 27 -17.48 11.28 7.69
C PRO A 27 -18.56 10.94 8.70
N LYS A 28 -18.80 9.65 8.97
CA LYS A 28 -19.82 9.19 9.93
C LYS A 28 -19.46 9.50 11.38
N TYR A 29 -18.18 9.72 11.66
CA TYR A 29 -17.65 9.95 13.00
C TYR A 29 -17.14 11.38 13.21
N LEU A 30 -17.03 12.17 12.16
CA LEU A 30 -16.71 13.59 12.27
C LEU A 30 -17.91 14.35 12.83
N LYS A 31 -17.70 15.08 13.92
CA LYS A 31 -18.74 15.89 14.56
C LYS A 31 -19.03 17.19 13.85
N GLU A 32 -18.13 17.62 12.97
CA GLU A 32 -18.14 18.88 12.26
C GLU A 32 -17.89 18.62 10.78
N GLU A 33 -18.38 19.50 9.93
CA GLU A 33 -18.01 19.50 8.51
C GLU A 33 -16.52 19.78 8.34
N CYS A 34 -15.82 18.93 7.58
CA CYS A 34 -14.40 19.03 7.34
C CYS A 34 -14.07 19.13 5.86
N GLU A 35 -13.12 19.97 5.54
CA GLU A 35 -12.55 20.07 4.20
C GLU A 35 -11.35 19.10 4.08
N MET A 36 -11.44 18.17 3.13
CA MET A 36 -10.40 17.17 2.88
C MET A 36 -9.46 17.62 1.78
N PHE A 37 -8.16 17.52 2.01
CA PHE A 37 -7.09 17.74 1.05
C PHE A 37 -6.31 16.45 0.85
N TYR A 38 -6.04 16.08 -0.40
CA TYR A 38 -5.39 14.82 -0.75
C TYR A 38 -4.05 15.05 -1.42
N PHE A 39 -3.05 14.28 -1.02
CA PHE A 39 -1.67 14.42 -1.47
C PHE A 39 -1.10 13.06 -1.88
N SER A 40 -0.65 12.95 -3.14
CA SER A 40 0.05 11.77 -3.66
C SER A 40 0.81 12.12 -4.93
N LYS A 41 1.31 11.15 -5.68
CA LYS A 41 1.87 11.33 -7.03
C LYS A 41 1.48 10.21 -7.99
N GLY A 42 1.68 10.46 -9.30
CA GLY A 42 1.56 9.47 -10.36
C GLY A 42 0.20 8.79 -10.39
N GLU A 43 0.17 7.46 -10.50
CA GLU A 43 -1.08 6.70 -10.65
C GLU A 43 -2.08 6.94 -9.51
N ILE A 44 -1.61 7.08 -8.27
CA ILE A 44 -2.50 7.33 -7.12
C ILE A 44 -3.10 8.73 -7.19
N TYR A 45 -2.33 9.74 -7.59
CA TYR A 45 -2.82 11.08 -7.83
C TYR A 45 -3.93 11.10 -8.91
N GLU A 46 -3.72 10.40 -10.03
CA GLU A 46 -4.71 10.26 -11.09
C GLU A 46 -5.99 9.55 -10.63
N LYS A 47 -5.85 8.50 -9.80
CA LYS A 47 -7.00 7.81 -9.20
C LYS A 47 -7.81 8.73 -8.29
N LEU A 48 -7.15 9.58 -7.50
CA LEU A 48 -7.83 10.57 -6.65
C LEU A 48 -8.61 11.58 -7.47
N LEU A 49 -8.03 12.12 -8.55
CA LEU A 49 -8.71 13.04 -9.47
C LEU A 49 -9.97 12.42 -10.10
N LYS A 50 -9.90 11.13 -10.45
CA LYS A 50 -11.05 10.40 -11.00
C LYS A 50 -12.11 10.11 -9.94
N LYS A 51 -11.71 9.80 -8.73
CA LYS A 51 -12.64 9.46 -7.63
C LYS A 51 -13.36 10.69 -7.08
N TYR A 52 -12.70 11.84 -7.06
CA TYR A 52 -13.23 13.10 -6.49
C TYR A 52 -13.17 14.25 -7.49
N PRO A 53 -13.92 14.18 -8.60
CA PRO A 53 -13.86 15.20 -9.66
C PRO A 53 -14.22 16.60 -9.19
N ASP A 54 -15.13 16.70 -8.20
CA ASP A 54 -15.60 17.98 -7.63
C ASP A 54 -14.59 18.59 -6.65
N LYS A 55 -13.56 17.83 -6.22
CA LYS A 55 -12.54 18.27 -5.26
C LYS A 55 -11.16 18.47 -5.90
N LYS A 56 -11.07 18.71 -7.20
CA LYS A 56 -9.79 18.83 -7.92
C LYS A 56 -8.85 19.88 -7.30
N ASN A 57 -9.38 20.98 -6.78
CA ASN A 57 -8.59 22.04 -6.17
C ASN A 57 -7.94 21.62 -4.84
N ASN A 58 -8.45 20.55 -4.21
CA ASN A 58 -7.96 20.01 -2.95
C ASN A 58 -7.09 18.76 -3.15
N ILE A 59 -6.85 18.36 -4.40
CA ILE A 59 -5.99 17.22 -4.74
C ILE A 59 -4.68 17.74 -5.30
N HIS A 60 -3.59 17.43 -4.64
CA HIS A 60 -2.27 17.99 -4.97
C HIS A 60 -1.25 16.90 -5.25
N GLU A 61 -0.48 17.10 -6.31
CA GLU A 61 0.64 16.22 -6.58
C GLU A 61 1.86 16.63 -5.74
N ILE A 62 2.34 15.69 -4.93
CA ILE A 62 3.59 15.83 -4.16
C ILE A 62 4.53 14.68 -4.53
N LEU A 63 5.72 15.01 -5.02
CA LEU A 63 6.71 14.04 -5.48
C LEU A 63 7.40 13.31 -4.32
N MET A 64 6.65 12.52 -3.57
CA MET A 64 7.16 11.69 -2.48
C MET A 64 8.22 10.72 -3.01
N PRO A 65 9.38 10.58 -2.34
CA PRO A 65 10.40 9.61 -2.73
C PRO A 65 9.88 8.18 -2.66
N THR A 66 10.15 7.40 -3.70
CA THR A 66 9.80 5.98 -3.77
C THR A 66 11.06 5.16 -4.05
N PRO A 67 11.09 3.86 -3.65
CA PRO A 67 12.16 2.96 -4.06
C PRO A 67 12.31 2.91 -5.59
N ILE A 68 13.50 2.56 -6.05
CA ILE A 68 13.73 2.30 -7.48
C ILE A 68 13.30 0.87 -7.79
N ASP A 69 12.43 0.72 -8.77
CA ASP A 69 11.98 -0.58 -9.21
C ASP A 69 13.09 -1.32 -9.98
N GLY A 70 13.27 -2.57 -9.63
CA GLY A 70 14.08 -3.54 -10.36
C GLY A 70 13.21 -4.52 -11.14
N LYS A 71 13.84 -5.53 -11.70
CA LYS A 71 13.17 -6.54 -12.53
C LYS A 71 12.07 -7.34 -11.77
N TYR A 72 12.23 -7.55 -10.46
CA TYR A 72 11.36 -8.40 -9.62
C TYR A 72 10.76 -7.67 -8.42
N GLY A 73 10.73 -6.35 -8.44
CA GLY A 73 10.32 -5.50 -7.31
C GLY A 73 11.38 -4.46 -6.98
N PRO A 74 11.35 -3.83 -5.80
CA PRO A 74 12.30 -2.80 -5.45
C PRO A 74 13.74 -3.30 -5.53
N SER A 75 14.57 -2.59 -6.29
CA SER A 75 16.01 -2.86 -6.34
C SER A 75 16.72 -2.18 -5.18
N ILE A 76 17.23 -2.98 -4.26
CA ILE A 76 17.95 -2.49 -3.09
C ILE A 76 19.25 -1.78 -3.51
N SER A 77 20.02 -2.38 -4.40
CA SER A 77 21.28 -1.82 -4.88
C SER A 77 21.09 -0.49 -5.61
N LEU A 78 20.10 -0.41 -6.50
CA LEU A 78 19.79 0.84 -7.21
C LEU A 78 19.23 1.89 -6.24
N SER A 79 18.42 1.50 -5.26
CA SER A 79 17.88 2.43 -4.26
C SER A 79 18.99 2.98 -3.34
N ILE A 80 19.98 2.17 -2.96
CA ILE A 80 21.17 2.63 -2.23
C ILE A 80 22.00 3.58 -3.08
N LEU A 81 22.26 3.22 -4.35
CA LEU A 81 22.99 4.09 -5.27
C LEU A 81 22.27 5.42 -5.43
N ASN A 82 20.94 5.39 -5.56
CA ASN A 82 20.10 6.59 -5.67
C ASN A 82 20.07 7.45 -4.40
N MET A 83 20.52 6.96 -3.26
CA MET A 83 20.65 7.83 -2.06
C MET A 83 21.50 9.07 -2.34
N PHE A 84 22.58 8.90 -3.09
CA PHE A 84 23.57 9.96 -3.32
C PHE A 84 23.65 10.41 -4.78
N PHE A 85 23.36 9.52 -5.72
CA PHE A 85 23.53 9.76 -7.16
C PHE A 85 22.19 9.61 -7.90
N PRO A 86 21.98 10.37 -8.99
CA PRO A 86 20.87 10.14 -9.89
C PRO A 86 20.93 8.73 -10.49
N VAL A 87 19.77 8.08 -10.63
CA VAL A 87 19.65 6.75 -11.28
C VAL A 87 18.53 6.81 -12.32
N GLY A 88 18.86 6.58 -13.57
CA GLY A 88 17.92 6.76 -14.68
C GLY A 88 17.39 8.20 -14.73
N THR A 89 16.09 8.36 -14.74
CA THR A 89 15.43 9.68 -14.71
C THR A 89 15.24 10.24 -13.30
N ASN A 90 15.57 9.46 -12.24
CA ASN A 90 15.37 9.87 -10.86
C ASN A 90 16.56 10.72 -10.36
N GLN A 91 16.26 11.86 -9.78
CA GLN A 91 17.23 12.62 -8.99
C GLN A 91 17.73 11.78 -7.80
N SER A 92 18.88 12.15 -7.19
CA SER A 92 19.31 11.51 -5.96
C SER A 92 18.23 11.64 -4.87
N LEU A 93 18.13 10.64 -4.01
CA LEU A 93 17.14 10.61 -2.93
C LEU A 93 17.21 11.86 -2.03
N VAL A 94 18.43 12.35 -1.75
CA VAL A 94 18.65 13.59 -0.98
C VAL A 94 17.97 14.77 -1.66
N MET A 95 18.11 14.93 -2.97
CA MET A 95 17.45 16.01 -3.71
C MET A 95 15.94 15.82 -3.78
N GLN A 96 15.49 14.59 -3.99
CA GLN A 96 14.06 14.25 -3.98
C GLN A 96 13.44 14.64 -2.63
N VAL A 97 14.06 14.21 -1.51
CA VAL A 97 13.59 14.53 -0.14
C VAL A 97 13.57 16.05 0.09
N LYS A 98 14.61 16.75 -0.32
CA LYS A 98 14.68 18.23 -0.18
C LYS A 98 13.51 18.91 -0.91
N ASN A 99 13.28 18.54 -2.16
CA ASN A 99 12.24 19.15 -3.00
C ASN A 99 10.84 18.80 -2.50
N TYR A 100 10.62 17.53 -2.18
CA TYR A 100 9.39 17.04 -1.59
C TYR A 100 9.05 17.75 -0.26
N MET A 101 9.97 17.78 0.69
CA MET A 101 9.77 18.43 1.98
C MET A 101 9.54 19.95 1.85
N LYS A 102 10.18 20.61 0.87
CA LYS A 102 9.94 22.03 0.58
C LYS A 102 8.50 22.27 0.12
N LYS A 103 8.03 21.46 -0.86
CA LYS A 103 6.66 21.59 -1.39
C LYS A 103 5.61 21.26 -0.33
N GLU A 104 5.82 20.19 0.41
CA GLU A 104 4.93 19.79 1.50
C GLU A 104 4.83 20.86 2.59
N ARG A 105 5.96 21.45 3.00
CA ARG A 105 5.97 22.57 3.94
C ARG A 105 5.13 23.75 3.44
N GLN A 106 5.25 24.11 2.17
CA GLN A 106 4.44 25.18 1.56
C GLN A 106 2.94 24.87 1.66
N MET A 107 2.54 23.60 1.47
CA MET A 107 1.13 23.20 1.60
C MET A 107 0.65 23.30 3.05
N TYR A 108 1.44 22.85 4.02
CA TYR A 108 1.11 23.01 5.44
C TYR A 108 0.97 24.49 5.85
N ASP A 109 1.84 25.36 5.36
CA ASP A 109 1.81 26.79 5.68
C ASP A 109 0.62 27.49 5.00
N LYS A 110 0.24 27.05 3.80
CA LYS A 110 -0.91 27.58 3.04
C LYS A 110 -2.24 27.14 3.62
N GLU A 111 -2.42 25.82 3.81
CA GLU A 111 -3.72 25.23 4.13
C GLU A 111 -4.00 25.23 5.65
N LYS A 112 -2.96 25.21 6.49
CA LYS A 112 -3.07 25.23 7.97
C LYS A 112 -3.98 24.11 8.50
N PHE A 113 -3.58 22.87 8.27
CA PHE A 113 -4.34 21.70 8.66
C PHE A 113 -4.60 21.62 10.17
N ASP A 114 -5.81 21.21 10.55
CA ASP A 114 -6.17 20.89 11.94
C ASP A 114 -5.80 19.44 12.30
N LEU A 115 -5.86 18.55 11.30
CA LEU A 115 -5.54 17.13 11.42
C LEU A 115 -4.80 16.66 10.17
N VAL A 116 -3.87 15.77 10.37
CA VAL A 116 -3.19 15.08 9.28
C VAL A 116 -3.37 13.58 9.43
N ILE A 117 -3.78 12.91 8.36
CA ILE A 117 -3.84 11.45 8.26
C ILE A 117 -2.89 11.05 7.14
N ASN A 118 -1.98 10.14 7.41
CA ASN A 118 -1.06 9.70 6.36
C ASN A 118 -0.84 8.19 6.40
N ASP A 119 -0.66 7.60 5.25
CA ASP A 119 -0.33 6.20 5.06
C ASP A 119 0.97 6.09 4.27
N GLY A 120 2.07 5.87 4.99
CA GLY A 120 3.41 5.70 4.43
C GLY A 120 4.23 6.97 4.26
N ASP A 121 3.66 8.15 4.39
CA ASP A 121 4.40 9.42 4.31
C ASP A 121 4.99 9.83 5.66
N MET A 122 6.31 9.72 5.78
CA MET A 122 7.04 10.06 7.00
C MET A 122 7.31 11.56 7.14
N GLY A 123 7.42 12.30 6.05
CA GLY A 123 7.67 13.74 6.06
C GLY A 123 6.52 14.49 6.70
N SER A 124 5.33 14.08 6.41
CA SER A 124 4.10 14.61 6.99
C SER A 124 4.09 14.51 8.53
N ASN A 125 4.57 13.41 9.12
CA ASN A 125 4.71 13.29 10.58
C ASN A 125 5.68 14.33 11.17
N VAL A 126 6.79 14.57 10.46
CA VAL A 126 7.80 15.55 10.89
C VAL A 126 7.21 16.97 10.88
N LEU A 127 6.52 17.31 9.81
CA LEU A 127 5.94 18.65 9.63
C LEU A 127 4.79 18.90 10.59
N ALA A 128 3.91 17.91 10.80
CA ALA A 128 2.82 17.98 11.75
C ALA A 128 3.35 18.18 13.17
N LYS A 129 4.31 17.36 13.61
CA LYS A 129 4.93 17.50 14.94
C LYS A 129 5.54 18.88 15.14
N ASN A 130 6.27 19.41 14.17
CA ASN A 130 6.92 20.71 14.27
C ASN A 130 5.94 21.88 14.35
N ARG A 131 4.68 21.68 13.96
CA ARG A 131 3.59 22.68 13.99
C ARG A 131 2.55 22.44 15.08
N GLY A 132 2.75 21.41 15.91
CA GLY A 132 1.77 21.02 16.93
C GLY A 132 0.45 20.47 16.37
N ILE A 133 0.44 20.03 15.11
CA ILE A 133 -0.74 19.48 14.46
C ILE A 133 -0.86 17.99 14.83
N THR A 134 -2.06 17.56 15.19
CA THR A 134 -2.35 16.13 15.41
C THR A 134 -2.13 15.35 14.12
N SER A 135 -1.37 14.24 14.20
CA SER A 135 -1.13 13.35 13.06
C SER A 135 -1.44 11.89 13.39
N LEU A 136 -2.15 11.24 12.49
CA LEU A 136 -2.47 9.82 12.51
C LEU A 136 -1.67 9.13 11.40
N PHE A 137 -0.82 8.20 11.77
CA PHE A 137 -0.01 7.43 10.82
C PHE A 137 -0.58 6.02 10.67
N VAL A 138 -1.13 5.71 9.50
CA VAL A 138 -1.66 4.37 9.18
C VAL A 138 -0.52 3.52 8.64
N THR A 139 -0.35 2.31 9.16
CA THR A 139 0.72 1.42 8.71
C THR A 139 0.42 -0.05 9.04
N ASN A 140 1.06 -0.94 8.32
CA ASN A 140 1.24 -2.35 8.66
C ASN A 140 2.72 -2.72 8.83
N GLN A 141 3.59 -1.70 8.92
CA GLN A 141 5.03 -1.87 9.08
C GLN A 141 5.61 -0.75 9.95
N TYR A 142 6.40 -1.13 10.96
CA TYR A 142 7.10 -0.16 11.80
C TYR A 142 8.61 -0.44 11.83
N LEU A 143 9.03 -1.51 12.48
CA LEU A 143 10.42 -1.96 12.55
C LEU A 143 10.47 -3.44 12.14
N PRO A 144 10.66 -3.76 10.85
CA PRO A 144 10.67 -5.13 10.37
C PRO A 144 11.87 -5.90 10.93
N ARG A 145 11.66 -7.18 11.22
CA ARG A 145 12.76 -8.11 11.51
C ARG A 145 13.48 -8.44 10.22
N LEU A 146 14.70 -7.95 10.10
CA LEU A 146 15.52 -8.25 8.94
C LEU A 146 16.23 -9.61 9.12
N TRP A 147 16.36 -10.36 8.02
CA TRP A 147 17.20 -11.54 7.98
C TRP A 147 18.65 -11.17 8.33
N LYS A 148 19.41 -12.07 8.95
CA LYS A 148 20.79 -11.82 9.35
C LYS A 148 21.66 -11.29 8.20
N SER A 149 21.47 -11.82 6.99
CA SER A 149 22.12 -11.37 5.75
C SER A 149 21.75 -9.96 5.30
N ARG A 150 20.70 -9.35 5.87
CA ARG A 150 20.22 -7.99 5.55
C ARG A 150 20.31 -7.03 6.73
N SER A 151 21.00 -7.42 7.79
CA SER A 151 21.13 -6.61 9.02
C SER A 151 21.77 -5.23 8.79
N TYR A 152 22.55 -5.08 7.73
CA TYR A 152 23.14 -3.79 7.34
C TYR A 152 22.13 -2.71 6.97
N PHE A 153 20.85 -3.06 6.76
CA PHE A 153 19.78 -2.10 6.55
C PHE A 153 19.19 -1.51 7.84
N TYR A 154 19.50 -2.07 9.01
CA TYR A 154 18.95 -1.59 10.28
C TYR A 154 19.11 -0.07 10.50
N PRO A 155 20.24 0.59 10.19
CA PRO A 155 20.32 2.03 10.35
C PRO A 155 19.25 2.80 9.60
N GLY A 156 18.97 2.41 8.34
CA GLY A 156 17.91 3.01 7.54
C GLY A 156 16.52 2.72 8.10
N VAL A 157 16.27 1.47 8.50
CA VAL A 157 14.99 1.06 9.11
C VAL A 157 14.75 1.81 10.43
N TYR A 158 15.78 1.96 11.26
CA TYR A 158 15.70 2.75 12.49
C TYR A 158 15.44 4.23 12.20
N PHE A 159 16.10 4.81 11.20
CA PHE A 159 15.83 6.18 10.80
C PHE A 159 14.36 6.37 10.43
N VAL A 160 13.80 5.47 9.59
CA VAL A 160 12.40 5.46 9.18
C VAL A 160 11.48 5.34 10.40
N SER A 161 11.72 4.37 11.27
CA SER A 161 10.88 4.15 12.46
C SER A 161 10.87 5.36 13.40
N LYS A 162 11.99 6.08 13.52
CA LYS A 162 12.07 7.35 14.27
C LYS A 162 11.22 8.48 13.65
N GLN A 163 11.06 8.49 12.32
CA GLN A 163 10.17 9.46 11.68
C GLN A 163 8.70 9.08 11.90
N ILE A 164 8.36 7.80 11.84
CA ILE A 164 7.01 7.28 12.17
C ILE A 164 6.66 7.60 13.61
N ALA A 165 7.59 7.43 14.55
CA ALA A 165 7.40 7.74 15.98
C ALA A 165 7.06 9.19 16.28
N LYS A 166 7.25 10.11 15.34
CA LYS A 166 6.85 11.52 15.46
C LYS A 166 5.34 11.72 15.33
N ALA A 167 4.61 10.76 14.76
CA ALA A 167 3.16 10.80 14.71
C ALA A 167 2.55 10.91 16.12
N THR A 168 1.40 11.57 16.22
CA THR A 168 0.63 11.64 17.46
C THR A 168 0.08 10.28 17.84
N ARG A 169 -0.45 9.54 16.84
CA ARG A 169 -0.92 8.15 16.98
C ARG A 169 -0.46 7.33 15.78
N ILE A 170 -0.20 6.04 16.01
CA ILE A 170 0.15 5.05 14.99
C ILE A 170 -1.01 4.06 14.93
N LEU A 171 -1.70 4.04 13.81
CA LEU A 171 -2.84 3.17 13.55
C LEU A 171 -2.35 1.96 12.77
N VAL A 172 -2.36 0.79 13.42
CA VAL A 172 -1.92 -0.44 12.78
C VAL A 172 -3.09 -1.05 12.02
N ALA A 173 -2.96 -1.12 10.70
CA ALA A 173 -3.95 -1.71 9.79
C ALA A 173 -3.85 -3.24 9.81
N ASP A 174 -4.03 -3.83 10.99
CA ASP A 174 -3.96 -5.26 11.26
C ASP A 174 -4.74 -5.59 12.54
N SER A 175 -5.02 -6.87 12.77
CA SER A 175 -5.60 -7.36 14.03
C SER A 175 -4.57 -7.29 15.15
N ALA A 176 -5.05 -7.06 16.37
CA ALA A 176 -4.18 -7.11 17.55
C ALA A 176 -3.65 -8.54 17.80
N PRO A 177 -2.48 -8.70 18.45
CA PRO A 177 -2.01 -10.02 18.85
C PRO A 177 -3.08 -10.80 19.67
N PRO A 178 -3.20 -12.12 19.50
CA PRO A 178 -2.30 -13.00 18.75
C PRO A 178 -2.64 -13.17 17.25
N TYR A 179 -3.60 -12.43 16.71
CA TYR A 179 -4.11 -12.58 15.36
C TYR A 179 -3.45 -11.61 14.34
N THR A 180 -2.29 -11.07 14.68
CA THR A 180 -1.55 -10.12 13.83
C THR A 180 -0.91 -10.84 12.65
N ILE A 181 -1.27 -10.46 11.42
CA ILE A 181 -0.70 -11.04 10.19
C ILE A 181 0.71 -10.48 9.94
N CYS A 182 0.90 -9.19 10.14
CA CYS A 182 2.17 -8.50 9.88
C CYS A 182 3.11 -8.49 11.11
N GLU A 183 3.05 -9.46 12.01
CA GLU A 183 3.80 -9.51 13.29
C GLU A 183 5.30 -9.22 13.10
N TYR A 184 5.94 -9.83 12.09
CA TYR A 184 7.37 -9.65 11.83
C TYR A 184 7.76 -8.23 11.40
N ASN A 185 6.79 -7.42 10.97
CA ASN A 185 7.00 -6.03 10.56
C ASN A 185 6.67 -5.03 11.66
N LEU A 186 6.05 -5.45 12.76
CA LEU A 186 5.42 -4.60 13.77
C LEU A 186 6.14 -4.63 15.13
N ASN A 187 7.46 -4.53 15.13
CA ASN A 187 8.21 -4.47 16.38
C ASN A 187 8.22 -3.04 16.93
N PHE A 188 7.41 -2.79 17.94
CA PHE A 188 7.31 -1.48 18.59
C PHE A 188 8.20 -1.44 19.84
N PRO A 189 9.17 -0.51 19.91
CA PRO A 189 9.90 -0.26 21.14
C PRO A 189 8.99 0.38 22.20
N ASN A 190 9.34 0.22 23.49
CA ASN A 190 8.49 0.64 24.61
C ASN A 190 8.08 2.12 24.55
N ASN A 191 8.95 3.00 24.08
CA ASN A 191 8.71 4.44 24.00
C ASN A 191 7.67 4.87 22.93
N VAL A 192 7.13 3.93 22.15
CA VAL A 192 6.07 4.24 21.16
C VAL A 192 4.80 3.40 21.37
N LYS A 193 4.83 2.39 22.24
CA LYS A 193 3.69 1.49 22.46
C LYS A 193 2.41 2.23 22.84
N ASP A 194 2.52 3.27 23.65
CA ASP A 194 1.36 4.07 24.10
C ASP A 194 0.70 4.87 22.96
N LYS A 195 1.37 4.99 21.82
CA LYS A 195 0.84 5.65 20.63
C LYS A 195 0.18 4.70 19.65
N VAL A 196 0.37 3.39 19.83
CA VAL A 196 -0.06 2.35 18.89
C VAL A 196 -1.49 1.92 19.19
N THR A 197 -2.30 1.86 18.14
CA THR A 197 -3.66 1.32 18.18
C THR A 197 -3.85 0.40 16.98
N TYR A 198 -4.24 -0.84 17.25
CA TYR A 198 -4.63 -1.78 16.20
C TYR A 198 -6.08 -1.48 15.79
N VAL A 199 -6.30 -1.27 14.50
CA VAL A 199 -7.60 -0.84 13.96
C VAL A 199 -8.26 -1.90 13.06
N GLY A 200 -7.66 -3.09 12.98
CA GLY A 200 -8.15 -4.17 12.14
C GLY A 200 -7.84 -3.97 10.66
N HIS A 201 -8.39 -4.88 9.87
CA HIS A 201 -8.21 -4.85 8.41
C HIS A 201 -9.21 -3.91 7.75
N PHE A 202 -8.74 -3.15 6.76
CA PHE A 202 -9.58 -2.27 5.93
C PHE A 202 -10.23 -3.08 4.79
N SER A 203 -11.04 -4.07 5.14
CA SER A 203 -11.76 -4.93 4.21
C SER A 203 -13.26 -4.76 4.35
N ASP A 204 -14.00 -5.06 3.28
CA ASP A 204 -15.46 -5.17 3.38
C ASP A 204 -15.81 -6.44 4.13
N THR A 205 -16.40 -6.28 5.31
CA THR A 205 -16.92 -7.39 6.13
C THR A 205 -18.35 -7.79 5.72
N LYS A 206 -18.87 -7.24 4.64
CA LYS A 206 -20.16 -7.71 4.13
C LYS A 206 -20.00 -9.17 3.77
N GLN A 207 -20.58 -10.04 4.62
CA GLN A 207 -20.85 -11.41 4.23
C GLN A 207 -21.46 -11.36 2.82
N ARG A 208 -20.94 -12.16 1.91
CA ARG A 208 -21.59 -12.40 0.62
C ARG A 208 -22.92 -13.09 0.96
N ASP A 209 -23.93 -12.29 1.22
CA ASP A 209 -25.29 -12.82 1.27
C ASP A 209 -25.57 -13.46 -0.09
N SER A 210 -25.65 -14.78 -0.10
CA SER A 210 -26.24 -15.66 -1.15
C SER A 210 -26.23 -15.07 -2.58
N LYS A 211 -25.09 -14.54 -3.05
CA LYS A 211 -24.95 -14.32 -4.50
C LYS A 211 -24.92 -15.69 -5.18
N PRO A 212 -25.56 -15.82 -6.33
CA PRO A 212 -25.43 -17.04 -7.11
C PRO A 212 -23.96 -17.36 -7.34
N GLN A 213 -23.62 -18.64 -7.27
CA GLN A 213 -22.26 -19.14 -7.48
C GLN A 213 -21.72 -18.62 -8.81
N THR A 214 -20.55 -17.98 -8.77
CA THR A 214 -19.91 -17.46 -9.99
C THR A 214 -19.51 -18.61 -10.91
N ASP A 215 -19.32 -18.34 -12.19
CA ASP A 215 -18.88 -19.38 -13.13
C ASP A 215 -17.50 -19.95 -12.72
N LEU A 216 -16.62 -19.12 -12.16
CA LEU A 216 -15.36 -19.60 -11.58
C LEU A 216 -15.58 -20.58 -10.42
N GLU A 217 -16.49 -20.28 -9.49
CA GLU A 217 -16.81 -21.19 -8.38
C GLU A 217 -17.36 -22.53 -8.88
N LYS A 218 -18.19 -22.51 -9.93
CA LYS A 218 -18.66 -23.73 -10.58
C LYS A 218 -17.54 -24.53 -11.26
N MET A 219 -16.59 -23.84 -11.91
CA MET A 219 -15.44 -24.47 -12.59
C MET A 219 -14.52 -25.21 -11.62
N VAL A 220 -14.34 -24.68 -10.41
CA VAL A 220 -13.45 -25.27 -9.39
C VAL A 220 -14.20 -26.12 -8.35
N GLU A 221 -15.50 -26.27 -8.48
CA GLU A 221 -16.30 -27.09 -7.57
C GLU A 221 -15.83 -28.56 -7.58
N GLY A 222 -15.49 -29.06 -6.39
CA GLY A 222 -15.00 -30.44 -6.23
C GLY A 222 -13.56 -30.66 -6.73
N VAL A 223 -12.83 -29.60 -7.06
CA VAL A 223 -11.41 -29.64 -7.44
C VAL A 223 -10.58 -28.92 -6.38
N GLU A 224 -9.50 -29.54 -5.93
CA GLU A 224 -8.50 -28.85 -5.11
C GLU A 224 -7.78 -27.81 -5.96
N PHE A 225 -7.72 -26.55 -5.50
CA PHE A 225 -7.05 -25.48 -6.23
C PHE A 225 -6.18 -24.59 -5.34
N GLY A 226 -5.08 -24.12 -5.91
CA GLY A 226 -4.25 -23.06 -5.35
C GLY A 226 -4.56 -21.72 -6.02
N TYR A 227 -4.73 -20.66 -5.22
CA TYR A 227 -4.98 -19.32 -5.72
C TYR A 227 -3.75 -18.45 -5.61
N TRP A 228 -3.30 -17.90 -6.73
CA TRP A 228 -2.11 -17.06 -6.82
C TRP A 228 -2.43 -15.69 -7.40
N MET A 229 -2.51 -14.68 -6.54
CA MET A 229 -2.68 -13.29 -6.97
C MET A 229 -1.33 -12.57 -7.05
N ARG A 230 -0.95 -12.13 -8.24
CA ARG A 230 0.27 -11.35 -8.45
C ARG A 230 -0.02 -9.87 -8.21
N THR A 231 0.79 -9.24 -7.37
CA THR A 231 0.73 -7.81 -7.06
C THR A 231 2.03 -7.12 -7.49
N GLY A 232 1.95 -5.87 -7.90
CA GLY A 232 3.10 -5.08 -8.36
C GLY A 232 2.78 -4.26 -9.59
N ASN A 233 3.80 -3.70 -10.22
CA ASN A 233 3.65 -3.07 -11.52
C ASN A 233 3.53 -4.10 -12.65
N LYS A 234 3.12 -3.66 -13.85
CA LYS A 234 2.88 -4.54 -14.99
C LYS A 234 4.09 -5.39 -15.36
N SER A 235 5.28 -4.79 -15.46
CA SER A 235 6.51 -5.51 -15.83
C SER A 235 6.91 -6.56 -14.80
N THR A 236 6.76 -6.29 -13.51
CA THR A 236 7.01 -7.25 -12.44
C THR A 236 6.03 -8.42 -12.51
N ASN A 237 4.76 -8.15 -12.77
CA ASN A 237 3.72 -9.17 -12.90
C ASN A 237 3.97 -10.11 -14.10
N GLU A 238 4.34 -9.56 -15.25
CA GLU A 238 4.68 -10.33 -16.46
C GLU A 238 5.86 -11.28 -16.21
N VAL A 239 6.95 -10.75 -15.66
CA VAL A 239 8.15 -11.56 -15.37
C VAL A 239 7.87 -12.64 -14.33
N THR A 240 7.13 -12.30 -13.27
CA THR A 240 6.77 -13.25 -12.22
C THR A 240 5.86 -14.34 -12.77
N GLY A 241 4.86 -13.98 -13.59
CA GLY A 241 3.97 -14.94 -14.23
C GLY A 241 4.74 -15.97 -15.05
N LYS A 242 5.59 -15.51 -15.98
CA LYS A 242 6.41 -16.39 -16.81
C LYS A 242 7.35 -17.29 -16.00
N LYS A 243 7.92 -16.77 -14.91
CA LYS A 243 8.87 -17.53 -14.08
C LYS A 243 8.22 -18.69 -13.34
N TYR A 244 6.95 -18.55 -12.95
CA TYR A 244 6.26 -19.58 -12.16
C TYR A 244 5.36 -20.48 -13.00
N GLU A 245 5.24 -20.24 -14.31
CA GLU A 245 4.38 -21.05 -15.17
C GLU A 245 4.80 -22.54 -15.21
N ASP A 246 6.09 -22.80 -15.34
CA ASP A 246 6.62 -24.17 -15.32
C ASP A 246 6.36 -24.87 -13.96
N VAL A 247 6.50 -24.12 -12.87
CA VAL A 247 6.20 -24.63 -11.51
C VAL A 247 4.72 -24.94 -11.35
N PHE A 248 3.84 -24.12 -11.87
CA PHE A 248 2.40 -24.36 -11.84
C PHE A 248 2.03 -25.61 -12.64
N HIS A 249 2.61 -25.75 -13.83
CA HIS A 249 2.44 -26.93 -14.65
C HIS A 249 2.92 -28.21 -13.95
N GLU A 250 4.09 -28.18 -13.32
CA GLU A 250 4.63 -29.32 -12.56
C GLU A 250 3.71 -29.72 -11.40
N ILE A 251 3.17 -28.75 -10.65
CA ILE A 251 2.22 -29.00 -9.56
C ILE A 251 0.97 -29.70 -10.12
N GLU A 252 0.41 -29.19 -11.21
CA GLU A 252 -0.81 -29.74 -11.82
C GLU A 252 -0.62 -31.14 -12.41
N MET A 253 0.57 -31.42 -12.92
CA MET A 253 0.91 -32.76 -13.45
C MET A 253 1.11 -33.78 -12.35
N ASN A 254 1.58 -33.37 -11.18
CA ASN A 254 1.92 -34.26 -10.06
C ASN A 254 0.85 -34.32 -8.97
N SER A 255 -0.23 -33.54 -9.09
CA SER A 255 -1.34 -33.51 -8.13
C SER A 255 -2.67 -33.25 -8.83
N GLU A 256 -3.79 -33.48 -8.13
CA GLU A 256 -5.12 -33.09 -8.59
C GLU A 256 -5.41 -31.59 -8.39
N CYS A 257 -4.47 -30.86 -7.78
CA CYS A 257 -4.58 -29.42 -7.54
C CYS A 257 -4.49 -28.64 -8.85
N ARG A 258 -5.36 -27.64 -9.01
CA ARG A 258 -5.33 -26.69 -10.12
C ARG A 258 -4.85 -25.32 -9.63
N ILE A 259 -4.07 -24.62 -10.44
CA ILE A 259 -3.56 -23.31 -10.09
C ILE A 259 -4.34 -22.23 -10.81
N ILE A 260 -4.97 -21.35 -10.02
CA ILE A 260 -5.59 -20.13 -10.49
C ILE A 260 -4.62 -18.98 -10.25
N SER A 261 -4.17 -18.32 -11.31
CA SER A 261 -3.21 -17.22 -11.22
C SER A 261 -3.64 -16.04 -12.07
N HIS A 262 -3.57 -14.85 -11.50
CA HIS A 262 -3.83 -13.60 -12.23
C HIS A 262 -3.04 -12.42 -11.67
N ALA A 263 -2.88 -11.38 -12.48
CA ALA A 263 -2.37 -10.10 -12.04
C ALA A 263 -3.53 -9.18 -11.66
N LYS A 264 -3.48 -8.58 -10.49
CA LYS A 264 -4.58 -7.74 -9.95
C LYS A 264 -5.04 -6.62 -10.90
N ASN A 265 -4.17 -6.12 -11.77
CA ASN A 265 -4.46 -4.98 -12.65
C ASN A 265 -4.26 -5.29 -14.14
N ASP A 266 -4.01 -6.54 -14.50
CA ASP A 266 -3.75 -6.95 -15.88
C ASP A 266 -4.51 -8.23 -16.22
N LYS A 267 -5.64 -8.05 -16.86
CA LYS A 267 -6.54 -9.14 -17.25
C LYS A 267 -5.97 -10.05 -18.35
N SER A 268 -4.88 -9.64 -19.03
CA SER A 268 -4.30 -10.37 -20.16
C SER A 268 -3.38 -11.53 -19.78
N ILE A 269 -3.06 -11.70 -18.47
CA ILE A 269 -2.10 -12.71 -17.99
C ILE A 269 -2.78 -13.67 -17.01
N ASP A 270 -4.06 -13.80 -17.11
CA ASP A 270 -4.85 -14.64 -16.22
C ASP A 270 -4.71 -16.11 -16.60
N ARG A 271 -4.55 -16.97 -15.59
CA ARG A 271 -4.46 -18.41 -15.72
C ARG A 271 -5.52 -19.05 -14.84
N VAL A 272 -6.50 -19.64 -15.46
CA VAL A 272 -7.48 -20.51 -14.80
C VAL A 272 -7.57 -21.80 -15.58
N ILE A 273 -7.41 -22.93 -14.90
CA ILE A 273 -7.63 -24.24 -15.47
C ILE A 273 -8.85 -24.84 -14.78
N GLY A 274 -9.92 -25.02 -15.54
CA GLY A 274 -11.14 -25.67 -15.07
C GLY A 274 -10.97 -27.17 -14.85
N LYS A 275 -11.95 -27.78 -14.25
CA LYS A 275 -12.01 -29.26 -14.05
C LYS A 275 -12.00 -30.09 -15.35
N ASP A 276 -12.30 -29.44 -16.46
CA ASP A 276 -12.23 -30.04 -17.82
C ASP A 276 -10.84 -29.91 -18.45
N GLY A 277 -9.87 -29.32 -17.75
CA GLY A 277 -8.51 -29.10 -18.23
C GLY A 277 -8.33 -27.90 -19.16
N ASN A 278 -9.41 -27.18 -19.49
CA ASN A 278 -9.32 -25.99 -20.34
C ASN A 278 -8.87 -24.75 -19.60
N HIS A 279 -8.22 -23.83 -20.33
CA HIS A 279 -7.83 -22.51 -19.81
C HIS A 279 -8.98 -21.52 -19.98
N TYR A 280 -9.29 -20.80 -18.92
CA TYR A 280 -10.35 -19.79 -18.88
C TYR A 280 -9.78 -18.42 -18.47
N SER A 281 -10.41 -17.35 -18.95
CA SER A 281 -10.13 -15.99 -18.50
C SER A 281 -10.83 -15.71 -17.17
N VAL A 282 -10.14 -15.04 -16.25
CA VAL A 282 -10.68 -14.67 -14.91
C VAL A 282 -11.44 -13.35 -14.95
N THR A 283 -11.69 -12.79 -16.10
CA THR A 283 -12.36 -11.49 -16.26
C THR A 283 -13.71 -11.44 -15.55
N GLU A 284 -14.40 -12.56 -15.44
CA GLU A 284 -15.73 -12.67 -14.84
C GLU A 284 -15.72 -12.93 -13.33
N ALA A 285 -14.57 -13.22 -12.74
CA ALA A 285 -14.47 -13.50 -11.30
C ALA A 285 -14.46 -12.25 -10.41
N TYR A 286 -14.42 -11.04 -10.99
CA TYR A 286 -14.28 -9.75 -10.30
C TYR A 286 -15.46 -8.79 -10.48
N GLU A 287 -16.46 -9.14 -11.25
CA GLU A 287 -17.73 -8.44 -11.33
C GLU A 287 -18.72 -9.02 -10.30
#